data_f403367dfbd0c449ca2f36ba1fbef790
#
_entry.id   f403367dfbd0c449ca2f36ba1fbef790
#
_cell.length_a   1.000
_cell.length_b   1.000
_cell.length_c   1.000
_cell.angle_alpha   90.00
_cell.angle_beta   90.00
_cell.angle_gamma   90.00
#
_symmetry.space_group_name_H-M   'P 1'
#
loop_
_entity.id
_entity.type
_entity.pdbx_description
1 polymer ?
#
loop_
_entity_poly.entity_id
_entity_poly.type
_entity_poly.pdbx_seq_one_letter_code
_entity_poly.pdbx_strand_id
1 'polypeptide(L)'
;LYNQDDYNTNVNSSLIASLPKRKMGVAARLSYDYDHRYMLEVNAGYNGSESFAKGHRWGLFPSISLGWNISEEKFWKPIKPVISNFKVRGSYGLVGNDQIGSDRFAYLAIVNLTESPSYTTGYGGSTTSLSGPTYNRFQNNELTWEVGNKLNVGVDLQLFNSLNITVDGFRELRDNIFQQKNSIPNYLGTASTKIYGNFAKVKNTGFDLALDYGKQLNRNFSIQMKGTFTYAHNEVLKYDEAAGLRPALSQVGKSLNSIWGYVA
;
A
#
# COMPACT_ATOMS: atom_id res chain seq x y z
N LEU A 1 6.76 18.70 10.71
CA LEU A 1 8.10 18.16 10.44
C LEU A 1 8.34 16.93 11.30
N TYR A 2 8.79 15.84 10.72
CA TYR A 2 9.27 14.68 11.46
C TYR A 2 10.62 14.20 10.92
N ASN A 3 11.42 13.60 11.80
CA ASN A 3 12.67 12.92 11.46
C ASN A 3 12.71 11.61 12.23
N GLN A 4 13.10 10.55 11.56
CA GLN A 4 13.24 9.21 12.15
C GLN A 4 14.54 8.59 11.67
N ASP A 5 15.37 8.19 12.64
CA ASP A 5 16.58 7.40 12.41
C ASP A 5 16.36 5.97 12.93
N ASP A 6 16.60 5.00 12.09
CA ASP A 6 16.46 3.57 12.43
C ASP A 6 17.84 2.89 12.35
N TYR A 7 18.33 2.45 13.49
CA TYR A 7 19.62 1.78 13.64
C TYR A 7 19.41 0.28 13.94
N ASN A 8 20.13 -0.56 13.24
CA ASN A 8 20.18 -1.97 13.58
C ASN A 8 21.31 -2.19 14.60
N THR A 9 20.96 -2.48 15.84
CA THR A 9 21.91 -2.74 16.93
C THR A 9 22.40 -4.18 16.99
N ASN A 10 21.82 -5.08 16.18
CA ASN A 10 22.32 -6.45 16.09
C ASN A 10 23.68 -6.46 15.42
N VAL A 11 24.62 -7.21 16.02
CA VAL A 11 26.00 -7.38 15.52
C VAL A 11 25.97 -8.27 14.27
N ASN A 12 25.46 -7.72 13.19
CA ASN A 12 25.59 -8.35 11.87
C ASN A 12 26.84 -7.80 11.19
N SER A 13 27.71 -8.68 10.72
CA SER A 13 28.93 -8.35 9.99
C SER A 13 28.69 -7.67 8.62
N SER A 14 27.44 -7.48 8.22
CA SER A 14 27.08 -6.85 6.96
C SER A 14 27.08 -5.33 7.07
N LEU A 15 27.85 -4.64 6.22
CA LEU A 15 27.88 -3.20 6.10
C LEU A 15 26.47 -2.60 5.91
N ILE A 16 25.64 -3.22 5.08
CA ILE A 16 24.28 -2.77 4.79
C ILE A 16 23.37 -2.80 6.05
N ALA A 17 23.58 -3.80 6.92
CA ALA A 17 22.82 -3.92 8.16
C ALA A 17 23.20 -2.85 9.19
N SER A 18 24.45 -2.37 9.16
CA SER A 18 24.97 -1.35 10.11
C SER A 18 24.65 0.10 9.69
N LEU A 19 24.28 0.35 8.43
CA LEU A 19 23.96 1.70 7.97
C LEU A 19 22.63 2.19 8.60
N PRO A 20 22.57 3.44 9.10
CA PRO A 20 21.33 4.02 9.57
C PRO A 20 20.36 4.24 8.40
N LYS A 21 19.07 4.00 8.63
CA LYS A 21 17.99 4.28 7.67
C LYS A 21 17.20 5.46 8.18
N ARG A 22 17.17 6.56 7.44
CA ARG A 22 16.57 7.83 7.84
C ARG A 22 15.34 8.12 7.01
N LYS A 23 14.37 8.74 7.67
CA LYS A 23 13.15 9.28 7.06
C LYS A 23 12.92 10.69 7.60
N MET A 24 12.45 11.56 6.74
CA MET A 24 12.02 12.90 7.14
C MET A 24 10.84 13.34 6.31
N GLY A 25 10.05 14.27 6.83
CA GLY A 25 8.91 14.78 6.08
C GLY A 25 8.31 16.04 6.67
N VAL A 26 7.56 16.70 5.82
CA VAL A 26 6.73 17.86 6.16
C VAL A 26 5.33 17.56 5.73
N ALA A 27 4.37 17.83 6.61
CA ALA A 27 2.94 17.71 6.29
C ALA A 27 2.25 19.04 6.55
N ALA A 28 1.34 19.42 5.66
CA ALA A 28 0.46 20.56 5.79
C ALA A 28 -0.98 20.14 5.62
N ARG A 29 -1.87 20.75 6.38
CA ARG A 29 -3.31 20.55 6.32
C ARG A 29 -4.01 21.89 6.35
N LEU A 30 -4.95 22.07 5.44
CA LEU A 30 -5.87 23.19 5.39
C LEU A 30 -7.30 22.65 5.47
N SER A 31 -8.07 23.13 6.43
CA SER A 31 -9.48 22.79 6.58
C SER A 31 -10.32 24.06 6.53
N TYR A 32 -11.40 24.02 5.78
CA TYR A 32 -12.35 25.10 5.66
C TYR A 32 -13.77 24.55 5.83
N ASP A 33 -14.54 25.18 6.69
CA ASP A 33 -15.94 24.88 6.93
C ASP A 33 -16.75 26.16 6.71
N TYR A 34 -17.76 26.08 5.86
CA TYR A 34 -18.69 27.17 5.63
C TYR A 34 -20.09 26.82 6.13
N ASP A 35 -20.46 27.45 7.23
CA ASP A 35 -21.80 27.37 7.86
C ASP A 35 -22.23 25.92 8.16
N HIS A 36 -21.25 25.03 8.50
CA HIS A 36 -21.45 23.58 8.73
C HIS A 36 -22.11 22.85 7.55
N ARG A 37 -22.21 23.50 6.38
CA ARG A 37 -22.81 22.97 5.16
C ARG A 37 -21.76 22.43 4.20
N TYR A 38 -20.74 23.23 3.92
CA TYR A 38 -19.71 22.89 2.94
C TYR A 38 -18.37 22.78 3.63
N MET A 39 -17.76 21.61 3.52
CA MET A 39 -16.49 21.29 4.14
C MET A 39 -15.47 20.98 3.07
N LEU A 40 -14.30 21.60 3.16
CA LEU A 40 -13.15 21.35 2.29
C LEU A 40 -11.96 21.04 3.18
N GLU A 41 -11.25 19.97 2.85
CA GLU A 41 -9.96 19.68 3.46
C GLU A 41 -8.95 19.37 2.38
N VAL A 42 -7.78 19.99 2.45
CA VAL A 42 -6.63 19.75 1.58
C VAL A 42 -5.45 19.37 2.47
N ASN A 43 -4.84 18.24 2.17
CA ASN A 43 -3.63 17.79 2.85
C ASN A 43 -2.52 17.61 1.82
N ALA A 44 -1.28 17.87 2.22
CA ALA A 44 -0.10 17.59 1.43
C ALA A 44 1.01 17.07 2.33
N GLY A 45 1.55 15.91 2.01
CA GLY A 45 2.74 15.34 2.65
C GLY A 45 3.90 15.32 1.66
N TYR A 46 5.04 15.90 2.04
CA TYR A 46 6.29 15.80 1.29
C TYR A 46 7.29 15.02 2.13
N ASN A 47 7.55 13.77 1.71
CA ASN A 47 8.27 12.79 2.50
C ASN A 47 9.53 12.32 1.78
N GLY A 48 10.63 12.17 2.53
CA GLY A 48 11.89 11.64 2.07
C GLY A 48 12.26 10.35 2.80
N SER A 49 12.78 9.36 2.06
CA SER A 49 13.24 8.09 2.61
C SER A 49 14.58 7.67 2.01
N GLU A 50 15.51 7.23 2.85
CA GLU A 50 16.79 6.64 2.43
C GLU A 50 16.65 5.19 1.95
N SER A 51 15.44 4.64 1.94
CA SER A 51 15.17 3.36 1.25
C SER A 51 15.45 3.43 -0.25
N PHE A 52 15.52 4.63 -0.82
CA PHE A 52 15.70 4.90 -2.24
C PHE A 52 17.02 5.62 -2.53
N ALA A 53 17.51 5.47 -3.75
CA ALA A 53 18.71 6.17 -4.24
C ALA A 53 18.51 7.69 -4.30
N LYS A 54 19.60 8.44 -4.36
CA LYS A 54 19.54 9.89 -4.59
C LYS A 54 18.78 10.19 -5.89
N GLY A 55 17.84 11.12 -5.85
CA GLY A 55 16.94 11.44 -6.96
C GLY A 55 15.55 10.83 -6.84
N HIS A 56 15.40 9.69 -6.14
CA HIS A 56 14.11 9.00 -5.94
C HIS A 56 13.62 9.00 -4.49
N ARG A 57 14.34 9.67 -3.59
CA ARG A 57 14.06 9.69 -2.15
C ARG A 57 12.78 10.43 -1.78
N TRP A 58 12.41 11.46 -2.53
CA TRP A 58 11.34 12.37 -2.18
C TRP A 58 10.05 12.07 -2.93
N GLY A 59 8.94 12.04 -2.19
CA GLY A 59 7.60 11.86 -2.74
C GLY A 59 6.63 12.92 -2.21
N LEU A 60 5.76 13.43 -3.08
CA LEU A 60 4.67 14.34 -2.75
C LEU A 60 3.34 13.58 -2.79
N PHE A 61 2.60 13.64 -1.70
CA PHE A 61 1.35 12.90 -1.49
C PHE A 61 0.22 13.86 -1.09
N PRO A 62 -0.41 14.51 -2.07
CA PRO A 62 -1.55 15.39 -1.83
C PRO A 62 -2.84 14.60 -1.64
N SER A 63 -3.80 15.17 -0.91
CA SER A 63 -5.17 14.71 -0.84
C SER A 63 -6.15 15.86 -0.70
N ILE A 64 -7.35 15.67 -1.22
CA ILE A 64 -8.47 16.59 -1.12
C ILE A 64 -9.71 15.83 -0.66
N SER A 65 -10.47 16.42 0.25
CA SER A 65 -11.74 15.91 0.72
C SER A 65 -12.79 17.00 0.69
N LEU A 66 -13.97 16.66 0.23
CA LEU A 66 -15.15 17.52 0.17
C LEU A 66 -16.27 16.88 0.98
N GLY A 67 -17.01 17.70 1.69
CA GLY A 67 -18.21 17.30 2.42
C GLY A 67 -19.32 18.31 2.20
N TRP A 68 -20.53 17.80 1.98
CA TRP A 68 -21.74 18.60 1.92
C TRP A 68 -22.76 18.04 2.89
N ASN A 69 -23.08 18.86 3.89
CA ASN A 69 -24.11 18.53 4.87
C ASN A 69 -25.45 19.09 4.39
N ILE A 70 -26.16 18.28 3.62
CA ILE A 70 -27.44 18.65 2.98
C ILE A 70 -28.52 18.95 4.02
N SER A 71 -28.43 18.29 5.19
CA SER A 71 -29.42 18.49 6.26
C SER A 71 -29.38 19.88 6.92
N GLU A 72 -28.30 20.65 6.71
CA GLU A 72 -28.21 22.05 7.17
C GLU A 72 -28.71 23.05 6.14
N GLU A 73 -29.15 22.61 4.96
CA GLU A 73 -29.74 23.47 3.95
C GLU A 73 -31.17 23.92 4.34
N LYS A 74 -31.52 25.14 3.93
CA LYS A 74 -32.84 25.73 4.27
C LYS A 74 -34.01 24.90 3.76
N PHE A 75 -33.87 24.26 2.60
CA PHE A 75 -34.91 23.42 2.00
C PHE A 75 -35.11 22.09 2.72
N TRP A 76 -34.15 21.65 3.57
CA TRP A 76 -34.22 20.37 4.30
C TRP A 76 -35.06 20.41 5.57
N LYS A 77 -35.41 21.63 6.07
CA LYS A 77 -36.15 21.80 7.33
C LYS A 77 -37.41 20.92 7.47
N PRO A 78 -38.29 20.78 6.45
CA PRO A 78 -39.48 19.94 6.58
C PRO A 78 -39.16 18.44 6.69
N ILE A 79 -38.02 18.00 6.22
CA ILE A 79 -37.57 16.58 6.20
C ILE A 79 -36.80 16.23 7.48
N LYS A 80 -36.23 17.20 8.17
CA LYS A 80 -35.35 17.04 9.35
C LYS A 80 -35.96 16.20 10.49
N PRO A 81 -37.27 16.17 10.75
CA PRO A 81 -37.83 15.27 11.76
C PRO A 81 -37.69 13.78 11.45
N VAL A 82 -37.62 13.39 10.17
CA VAL A 82 -37.47 12.01 9.71
C VAL A 82 -35.99 11.72 9.41
N ILE A 83 -35.35 12.59 8.60
CA ILE A 83 -33.95 12.49 8.25
C ILE A 83 -33.21 13.60 8.98
N SER A 84 -32.71 13.28 10.15
CA SER A 84 -32.10 14.24 11.07
C SER A 84 -30.75 14.76 10.60
N ASN A 85 -29.98 13.91 9.92
CA ASN A 85 -28.71 14.29 9.28
C ASN A 85 -28.57 13.58 7.94
N PHE A 86 -28.12 14.32 6.93
CA PHE A 86 -27.76 13.78 5.62
C PHE A 86 -26.53 14.50 5.10
N LYS A 87 -25.42 13.79 5.08
CA LYS A 87 -24.11 14.30 4.63
C LYS A 87 -23.56 13.42 3.52
N VAL A 88 -23.12 14.04 2.44
CA VAL A 88 -22.37 13.39 1.36
C VAL A 88 -20.92 13.85 1.45
N ARG A 89 -19.99 12.92 1.27
CA ARG A 89 -18.56 13.21 1.30
C ARG A 89 -17.83 12.47 0.19
N GLY A 90 -16.75 13.07 -0.26
CA GLY A 90 -15.86 12.48 -1.24
C GLY A 90 -14.43 12.86 -0.94
N SER A 91 -13.52 11.94 -1.16
CA SER A 91 -12.09 12.21 -1.01
C SER A 91 -11.28 11.53 -2.11
N TYR A 92 -10.22 12.20 -2.53
CA TYR A 92 -9.23 11.66 -3.43
C TYR A 92 -7.84 12.02 -2.93
N GLY A 93 -6.93 11.06 -2.91
CA GLY A 93 -5.58 11.33 -2.44
C GLY A 93 -4.56 10.29 -2.86
N LEU A 94 -3.30 10.71 -2.80
CA LEU A 94 -2.14 9.86 -2.99
C LEU A 94 -1.54 9.48 -1.64
N VAL A 95 -1.14 8.22 -1.50
CA VAL A 95 -0.44 7.71 -0.32
C VAL A 95 0.83 7.00 -0.78
N GLY A 96 1.97 7.43 -0.24
CA GLY A 96 3.27 6.80 -0.50
C GLY A 96 3.60 5.72 0.51
N ASN A 97 4.17 4.62 0.04
CA ASN A 97 4.74 3.58 0.87
C ASN A 97 6.22 3.37 0.50
N ASP A 98 7.11 3.46 1.49
CA ASP A 98 8.55 3.22 1.36
C ASP A 98 9.01 1.88 2.00
N GLN A 99 8.07 1.08 2.50
CA GLN A 99 8.35 -0.26 3.00
C GLN A 99 8.40 -1.24 1.82
N ILE A 100 9.54 -1.27 1.17
CA ILE A 100 9.81 -2.13 0.02
C ILE A 100 10.51 -3.42 0.48
N GLY A 101 9.70 -4.47 0.74
CA GLY A 101 10.21 -5.76 1.17
C GLY A 101 10.96 -5.74 2.51
N SER A 102 11.69 -6.83 2.78
CA SER A 102 12.52 -7.00 3.99
C SER A 102 13.96 -6.50 3.82
N ASP A 103 14.40 -6.29 2.59
CA ASP A 103 15.78 -5.93 2.29
C ASP A 103 16.05 -4.43 2.55
N ARG A 104 17.01 -4.14 3.43
CA ARG A 104 17.48 -2.76 3.65
C ARG A 104 18.23 -2.30 2.41
N PHE A 105 18.00 -1.02 2.01
CA PHE A 105 18.68 -0.40 0.86
C PHE A 105 18.64 -1.29 -0.39
N ALA A 106 17.42 -1.71 -0.79
CA ALA A 106 17.22 -2.64 -1.89
C ALA A 106 17.81 -2.16 -3.23
N TYR A 107 18.10 -0.86 -3.34
CA TYR A 107 18.73 -0.27 -4.52
C TYR A 107 20.25 -0.56 -4.64
N LEU A 108 20.91 -1.01 -3.55
CA LEU A 108 22.36 -1.30 -3.57
C LEU A 108 22.62 -2.72 -4.07
N ALA A 109 23.73 -2.89 -4.80
CA ALA A 109 24.23 -4.21 -5.14
C ALA A 109 24.76 -4.94 -3.91
N ILE A 110 24.63 -6.25 -3.89
CA ILE A 110 25.33 -7.14 -2.94
C ILE A 110 26.17 -8.11 -3.75
N VAL A 111 27.49 -8.03 -3.53
CA VAL A 111 28.48 -8.91 -4.15
C VAL A 111 29.16 -9.68 -3.04
N ASN A 112 29.20 -11.00 -3.16
CA ASN A 112 30.00 -11.86 -2.31
C ASN A 112 31.23 -12.28 -3.10
N LEU A 113 32.42 -12.08 -2.54
CA LEU A 113 33.67 -12.32 -3.23
C LEU A 113 34.17 -13.78 -3.10
N THR A 114 33.61 -14.52 -2.15
CA THR A 114 34.11 -15.85 -1.76
C THR A 114 33.06 -16.95 -1.83
N GLU A 115 31.87 -16.64 -2.30
CA GLU A 115 30.76 -17.58 -2.41
C GLU A 115 30.66 -18.12 -3.84
N SER A 116 30.02 -19.26 -3.97
CA SER A 116 29.60 -19.89 -5.23
C SER A 116 29.28 -18.90 -6.38
N PRO A 117 29.57 -19.23 -7.66
CA PRO A 117 29.72 -20.60 -8.12
C PRO A 117 31.13 -21.16 -7.90
N SER A 118 31.22 -22.34 -7.31
CA SER A 118 32.45 -23.05 -7.21
C SER A 118 32.78 -23.76 -8.54
N TYR A 119 33.97 -23.58 -9.00
CA TYR A 119 34.53 -24.34 -10.12
C TYR A 119 35.44 -25.42 -9.59
N THR A 120 35.18 -26.67 -9.96
CA THR A 120 35.99 -27.79 -9.52
C THR A 120 36.99 -28.11 -10.63
N THR A 121 38.27 -28.03 -10.31
CA THR A 121 39.37 -28.43 -11.19
C THR A 121 40.07 -29.65 -10.64
N GLY A 122 40.70 -30.45 -11.50
CA GLY A 122 41.49 -31.62 -11.12
C GLY A 122 41.13 -32.87 -11.92
N TYR A 123 41.99 -33.87 -11.83
CA TYR A 123 41.85 -35.16 -12.53
C TYR A 123 42.15 -36.30 -11.58
N GLY A 124 41.48 -37.43 -11.73
CA GLY A 124 41.87 -38.69 -11.11
C GLY A 124 41.79 -38.74 -9.56
N GLY A 125 40.74 -38.11 -8.97
CA GLY A 125 40.52 -38.19 -7.52
C GLY A 125 41.18 -37.07 -6.70
N SER A 126 41.98 -36.20 -7.33
CA SER A 126 42.50 -34.98 -6.72
C SER A 126 41.78 -33.77 -7.33
N THR A 127 40.67 -33.34 -6.72
CA THR A 127 39.88 -32.20 -7.17
C THR A 127 40.01 -31.06 -6.19
N THR A 128 40.17 -29.84 -6.72
CA THR A 128 40.15 -28.59 -5.96
C THR A 128 38.94 -27.75 -6.37
N SER A 129 38.14 -27.33 -5.40
CA SER A 129 37.04 -26.43 -5.62
C SER A 129 37.51 -25.00 -5.41
N LEU A 130 37.36 -24.17 -6.42
CA LEU A 130 37.64 -22.73 -6.40
C LEU A 130 36.36 -21.96 -6.32
N SER A 131 36.22 -21.12 -5.30
CA SER A 131 35.09 -20.20 -5.15
C SER A 131 35.37 -18.88 -5.86
N GLY A 132 34.36 -18.30 -6.46
CA GLY A 132 34.44 -17.00 -7.18
C GLY A 132 33.46 -15.96 -6.66
N PRO A 133 33.54 -14.73 -7.18
CA PRO A 133 32.58 -13.69 -6.85
C PRO A 133 31.21 -14.00 -7.43
N THR A 134 30.16 -13.72 -6.65
CA THR A 134 28.76 -13.83 -7.10
C THR A 134 27.98 -12.58 -6.74
N TYR A 135 27.00 -12.24 -7.59
CA TYR A 135 26.03 -11.19 -7.29
C TYR A 135 24.81 -11.80 -6.60
N ASN A 136 24.61 -11.47 -5.32
CA ASN A 136 23.40 -11.86 -4.60
C ASN A 136 22.24 -10.92 -4.90
N ARG A 137 22.55 -9.66 -5.26
CA ARG A 137 21.58 -8.66 -5.68
C ARG A 137 22.21 -7.66 -6.65
N PHE A 138 21.53 -7.38 -7.76
CA PHE A 138 21.93 -6.30 -8.67
C PHE A 138 21.46 -4.94 -8.15
N GLN A 139 22.25 -3.91 -8.46
CA GLN A 139 21.89 -2.52 -8.20
C GLN A 139 20.71 -2.10 -9.04
N ASN A 140 19.76 -1.34 -8.44
CA ASN A 140 18.73 -0.62 -9.17
C ASN A 140 18.45 0.74 -8.52
N ASN A 141 18.98 1.80 -9.10
CA ASN A 141 18.81 3.16 -8.60
C ASN A 141 17.42 3.77 -8.93
N GLU A 142 16.65 3.13 -9.83
CA GLU A 142 15.32 3.58 -10.24
C GLU A 142 14.20 3.15 -9.27
N LEU A 143 14.56 2.46 -8.19
CA LEU A 143 13.59 2.10 -7.15
C LEU A 143 13.00 3.36 -6.52
N THR A 144 11.67 3.40 -6.48
CA THR A 144 10.91 4.55 -6.01
C THR A 144 9.74 4.13 -5.11
N TRP A 145 9.02 5.11 -4.62
CA TRP A 145 7.83 4.95 -3.80
C TRP A 145 6.76 4.10 -4.49
N GLU A 146 6.17 3.18 -3.74
CA GLU A 146 4.87 2.62 -4.08
C GLU A 146 3.81 3.70 -3.82
N VAL A 147 2.91 3.92 -4.77
CA VAL A 147 1.89 4.97 -4.70
C VAL A 147 0.50 4.35 -4.75
N GLY A 148 -0.27 4.58 -3.70
CA GLY A 148 -1.69 4.26 -3.65
C GLY A 148 -2.55 5.46 -4.01
N ASN A 149 -3.30 5.37 -5.11
CA ASN A 149 -4.33 6.33 -5.50
C ASN A 149 -5.64 5.89 -4.85
N LYS A 150 -6.16 6.67 -3.91
CA LYS A 150 -7.37 6.36 -3.15
C LYS A 150 -8.49 7.31 -3.49
N LEU A 151 -9.62 6.74 -3.89
CA LEU A 151 -10.89 7.44 -4.07
C LEU A 151 -11.91 6.83 -3.09
N ASN A 152 -12.58 7.68 -2.33
CA ASN A 152 -13.68 7.29 -1.46
C ASN A 152 -14.85 8.24 -1.68
N VAL A 153 -16.07 7.70 -1.74
CA VAL A 153 -17.32 8.46 -1.75
C VAL A 153 -18.22 7.84 -0.69
N GLY A 154 -18.70 8.67 0.23
CA GLY A 154 -19.49 8.23 1.35
C GLY A 154 -20.75 9.05 1.56
N VAL A 155 -21.73 8.40 2.18
CA VAL A 155 -22.99 9.00 2.61
C VAL A 155 -23.21 8.65 4.08
N ASP A 156 -23.46 9.67 4.88
CA ASP A 156 -23.83 9.54 6.29
C ASP A 156 -25.30 9.98 6.42
N LEU A 157 -26.14 9.09 6.89
CA LEU A 157 -27.58 9.30 7.07
C LEU A 157 -27.97 9.02 8.51
N GLN A 158 -28.70 9.93 9.13
CA GLN A 158 -29.30 9.71 10.43
C GLN A 158 -30.83 9.78 10.34
N LEU A 159 -31.52 8.74 10.77
CA LEU A 159 -32.96 8.63 10.77
C LEU A 159 -33.49 8.70 12.21
N PHE A 160 -34.55 9.50 12.42
CA PHE A 160 -35.28 9.62 13.67
C PHE A 160 -34.39 9.90 14.90
N ASN A 161 -33.24 10.54 14.73
CA ASN A 161 -32.21 10.75 15.75
C ASN A 161 -31.74 9.46 16.46
N SER A 162 -31.99 8.29 15.90
CA SER A 162 -31.77 7.00 16.55
C SER A 162 -30.99 6.01 15.69
N LEU A 163 -31.14 6.06 14.38
CA LEU A 163 -30.49 5.16 13.45
C LEU A 163 -29.49 5.91 12.56
N ASN A 164 -28.21 5.60 12.73
CA ASN A 164 -27.15 6.11 11.86
C ASN A 164 -26.79 5.02 10.83
N ILE A 165 -26.75 5.42 9.57
CA ILE A 165 -26.37 4.58 8.44
C ILE A 165 -25.20 5.28 7.74
N THR A 166 -24.07 4.61 7.63
CA THR A 166 -22.92 5.08 6.88
C THR A 166 -22.63 4.09 5.75
N VAL A 167 -22.54 4.61 4.54
CA VAL A 167 -22.20 3.83 3.35
C VAL A 167 -21.00 4.49 2.67
N ASP A 168 -19.93 3.73 2.45
CA ASP A 168 -18.73 4.16 1.76
C ASP A 168 -18.45 3.26 0.57
N GLY A 169 -18.26 3.86 -0.61
CA GLY A 169 -17.70 3.18 -1.76
C GLY A 169 -16.25 3.61 -1.95
N PHE A 170 -15.34 2.67 -2.14
CA PHE A 170 -13.92 2.97 -2.29
C PHE A 170 -13.28 2.28 -3.49
N ARG A 171 -12.26 2.94 -4.01
CA ARG A 171 -11.34 2.40 -5.00
C ARG A 171 -9.92 2.79 -4.65
N GLU A 172 -9.04 1.81 -4.55
CA GLU A 172 -7.61 2.00 -4.39
C GLU A 172 -6.89 1.39 -5.61
N LEU A 173 -5.98 2.16 -6.20
CA LEU A 173 -5.10 1.72 -7.25
C LEU A 173 -3.68 1.89 -6.76
N ARG A 174 -2.99 0.78 -6.51
CA ARG A 174 -1.58 0.76 -6.11
C ARG A 174 -0.71 0.58 -7.32
N ASP A 175 0.14 1.56 -7.56
CA ASP A 175 1.12 1.59 -8.62
C ASP A 175 2.55 1.48 -8.05
N ASN A 176 3.49 1.11 -8.91
CA ASN A 176 4.90 1.00 -8.55
C ASN A 176 5.16 0.03 -7.38
N ILE A 177 4.41 -1.05 -7.28
CA ILE A 177 4.60 -2.03 -6.21
C ILE A 177 5.95 -2.71 -6.42
N PHE A 178 6.75 -2.74 -5.34
CA PHE A 178 8.05 -3.38 -5.30
C PHE A 178 7.93 -4.89 -5.50
N GLN A 179 8.71 -5.42 -6.42
CA GLN A 179 8.70 -6.83 -6.80
C GLN A 179 10.09 -7.28 -7.22
N GLN A 180 10.42 -8.55 -6.96
CA GLN A 180 11.55 -9.21 -7.60
C GLN A 180 11.18 -9.52 -9.06
N LYS A 181 12.11 -9.29 -9.98
CA LYS A 181 11.94 -9.57 -11.40
C LYS A 181 11.99 -11.06 -11.67
N ASN A 182 10.91 -11.62 -12.21
CA ASN A 182 10.75 -13.04 -12.50
C ASN A 182 10.86 -13.36 -14.00
N SER A 183 10.83 -12.33 -14.86
CA SER A 183 10.90 -12.49 -16.32
C SER A 183 12.30 -12.79 -16.87
N ILE A 184 13.31 -12.87 -15.98
CA ILE A 184 14.70 -13.13 -16.39
C ILE A 184 14.90 -14.63 -16.59
N PRO A 185 15.35 -15.07 -17.77
CA PRO A 185 15.58 -16.47 -18.05
C PRO A 185 16.74 -17.06 -17.22
N ASN A 186 16.56 -18.26 -16.69
CA ASN A 186 17.55 -18.93 -15.86
C ASN A 186 18.88 -19.24 -16.58
N TYR A 187 18.87 -19.34 -17.91
CA TYR A 187 20.10 -19.60 -18.70
C TYR A 187 21.10 -18.44 -18.70
N LEU A 188 20.69 -17.26 -18.21
CA LEU A 188 21.63 -16.14 -18.00
C LEU A 188 22.52 -16.29 -16.78
N GLY A 189 22.40 -17.40 -16.03
CA GLY A 189 23.19 -17.63 -14.82
C GLY A 189 22.84 -16.77 -13.62
N THR A 190 21.73 -16.03 -13.70
CA THR A 190 21.27 -15.09 -12.65
C THR A 190 20.15 -15.65 -11.76
N ALA A 191 19.91 -16.97 -11.83
CA ALA A 191 18.80 -17.61 -11.12
C ALA A 191 18.81 -17.39 -9.60
N SER A 192 19.99 -17.24 -8.99
CA SER A 192 20.17 -16.97 -7.55
C SER A 192 20.26 -15.46 -7.24
N THR A 193 20.32 -14.60 -8.26
CA THR A 193 20.54 -13.16 -8.08
C THR A 193 19.22 -12.41 -8.03
N LYS A 194 19.02 -11.65 -6.98
CA LYS A 194 17.81 -10.80 -6.84
C LYS A 194 17.93 -9.55 -7.68
N ILE A 195 16.93 -9.32 -8.52
CA ILE A 195 16.76 -8.08 -9.27
C ILE A 195 15.40 -7.49 -8.89
N TYR A 196 15.42 -6.31 -8.32
CA TYR A 196 14.21 -5.65 -7.83
C TYR A 196 13.80 -4.49 -8.72
N GLY A 197 12.50 -4.22 -8.75
CA GLY A 197 11.93 -3.05 -9.41
C GLY A 197 10.51 -2.77 -8.98
N ASN A 198 9.95 -1.67 -9.44
CA ASN A 198 8.58 -1.24 -9.19
C ASN A 198 7.70 -1.68 -10.37
N PHE A 199 7.38 -2.98 -10.46
CA PHE A 199 6.75 -3.58 -11.64
C PHE A 199 5.26 -3.83 -11.48
N ALA A 200 4.78 -4.10 -10.26
CA ALA A 200 3.44 -4.58 -10.05
C ALA A 200 2.43 -3.43 -9.84
N LYS A 201 1.18 -3.74 -10.17
CA LYS A 201 0.03 -2.86 -10.03
C LYS A 201 -1.18 -3.67 -9.58
N VAL A 202 -1.88 -3.19 -8.56
CA VAL A 202 -3.05 -3.84 -7.97
C VAL A 202 -4.17 -2.83 -7.80
N LYS A 203 -5.38 -3.25 -8.10
CA LYS A 203 -6.61 -2.50 -7.88
C LYS A 203 -7.39 -3.15 -6.75
N ASN A 204 -7.94 -2.35 -5.85
CA ASN A 204 -8.88 -2.79 -4.83
C ASN A 204 -10.13 -1.91 -4.88
N THR A 205 -11.31 -2.52 -4.93
CA THR A 205 -12.60 -1.82 -4.98
C THR A 205 -13.56 -2.49 -4.01
N GLY A 206 -14.42 -1.71 -3.39
CA GLY A 206 -15.37 -2.26 -2.45
C GLY A 206 -16.32 -1.23 -1.91
N PHE A 207 -17.12 -1.67 -0.96
CA PHE A 207 -17.99 -0.80 -0.19
C PHE A 207 -18.09 -1.27 1.26
N ASP A 208 -18.30 -0.30 2.14
CA ASP A 208 -18.51 -0.50 3.57
C ASP A 208 -19.90 0.00 3.93
N LEU A 209 -20.60 -0.75 4.78
CA LEU A 209 -21.87 -0.39 5.39
C LEU A 209 -21.72 -0.46 6.91
N ALA A 210 -22.07 0.61 7.60
CA ALA A 210 -22.19 0.63 9.04
C ALA A 210 -23.60 1.07 9.45
N LEU A 211 -24.17 0.33 10.37
CA LEU A 211 -25.47 0.62 10.98
C LEU A 211 -25.26 0.77 12.48
N ASP A 212 -25.74 1.86 13.04
CA ASP A 212 -25.70 2.11 14.49
C ASP A 212 -27.07 2.60 14.93
N TYR A 213 -27.75 1.80 15.73
CA TYR A 213 -29.05 2.12 16.29
C TYR A 213 -28.93 2.33 17.80
N GLY A 214 -29.37 3.49 18.26
CA GLY A 214 -29.39 3.82 19.69
C GLY A 214 -30.68 4.52 20.07
N LYS A 215 -31.43 3.96 21.03
CA LYS A 215 -32.64 4.58 21.54
C LYS A 215 -32.79 4.36 23.04
N GLN A 216 -33.08 5.46 23.73
CA GLN A 216 -33.49 5.41 25.11
C GLN A 216 -35.03 5.24 25.17
N LEU A 217 -35.49 4.11 25.68
CA LEU A 217 -36.92 3.80 25.78
C LEU A 217 -37.55 4.42 27.02
N ASN A 218 -36.81 4.43 28.15
CA ASN A 218 -37.22 5.08 29.39
C ASN A 218 -36.00 5.46 30.25
N ARG A 219 -36.18 6.01 31.43
CA ARG A 219 -35.08 6.47 32.30
C ARG A 219 -34.06 5.37 32.65
N ASN A 220 -34.46 4.11 32.65
CA ASN A 220 -33.64 3.00 33.14
C ASN A 220 -33.26 2.00 32.04
N PHE A 221 -33.75 2.18 30.81
CA PHE A 221 -33.55 1.23 29.73
C PHE A 221 -33.21 1.89 28.42
N SER A 222 -32.09 1.53 27.87
CA SER A 222 -31.63 1.93 26.53
C SER A 222 -31.25 0.71 25.70
N ILE A 223 -31.43 0.79 24.40
CA ILE A 223 -31.02 -0.22 23.43
C ILE A 223 -29.97 0.40 22.53
N GLN A 224 -28.87 -0.32 22.33
CA GLN A 224 -27.84 0.00 21.34
C GLN A 224 -27.54 -1.26 20.52
N MET A 225 -27.51 -1.10 19.19
CA MET A 225 -27.19 -2.17 18.25
C MET A 225 -26.24 -1.61 17.19
N LYS A 226 -25.17 -2.34 16.90
CA LYS A 226 -24.22 -1.96 15.86
C LYS A 226 -23.98 -3.13 14.92
N GLY A 227 -24.03 -2.87 13.63
CA GLY A 227 -23.72 -3.82 12.58
C GLY A 227 -22.76 -3.19 11.56
N THR A 228 -21.79 -3.95 11.07
CA THR A 228 -20.89 -3.53 10.00
C THR A 228 -20.82 -4.62 8.94
N PHE A 229 -20.75 -4.20 7.69
CA PHE A 229 -20.55 -5.09 6.56
C PHE A 229 -19.53 -4.47 5.60
N THR A 230 -18.53 -5.24 5.20
CA THR A 230 -17.52 -4.83 4.22
C THR A 230 -17.47 -5.84 3.09
N TYR A 231 -17.50 -5.34 1.86
CA TYR A 231 -17.17 -6.11 0.67
C TYR A 231 -16.01 -5.47 -0.05
N ALA A 232 -14.95 -6.23 -0.28
CA ALA A 232 -13.77 -5.79 -1.00
C ALA A 232 -13.33 -6.84 -2.02
N HIS A 233 -13.00 -6.38 -3.22
CA HIS A 233 -12.44 -7.20 -4.28
C HIS A 233 -11.15 -6.58 -4.79
N ASN A 234 -10.07 -7.37 -4.78
CA ASN A 234 -8.78 -6.95 -5.32
C ASN A 234 -8.45 -7.72 -6.60
N GLU A 235 -7.71 -7.07 -7.49
CA GLU A 235 -7.31 -7.59 -8.78
C GLU A 235 -5.89 -7.16 -9.11
N VAL A 236 -5.03 -8.10 -9.48
CA VAL A 236 -3.68 -7.83 -9.98
C VAL A 236 -3.78 -7.36 -11.42
N LEU A 237 -3.45 -6.09 -11.69
CA LEU A 237 -3.49 -5.51 -13.03
C LEU A 237 -2.19 -5.69 -13.80
N LYS A 238 -1.06 -5.71 -13.07
CA LYS A 238 0.27 -5.91 -13.64
C LYS A 238 1.15 -6.64 -12.65
N TYR A 239 1.89 -7.59 -13.15
CA TYR A 239 2.85 -8.37 -12.37
C TYR A 239 3.97 -8.81 -13.31
N ASP A 240 5.24 -8.86 -12.84
CA ASP A 240 6.34 -9.37 -13.63
C ASP A 240 6.38 -10.90 -13.51
N GLU A 241 5.94 -11.58 -14.54
CA GLU A 241 5.81 -13.05 -14.59
C GLU A 241 6.88 -13.65 -15.49
N ALA A 242 7.21 -14.91 -15.24
CA ALA A 242 8.16 -15.65 -16.06
C ALA A 242 7.65 -15.78 -17.52
N ALA A 243 8.57 -15.67 -18.48
CA ALA A 243 8.22 -15.84 -19.88
C ALA A 243 7.68 -17.25 -20.15
N GLY A 244 6.58 -17.35 -20.91
CA GLY A 244 5.95 -18.64 -21.25
C GLY A 244 5.12 -19.26 -20.12
N LEU A 245 4.76 -18.48 -19.09
CA LEU A 245 3.86 -18.94 -18.05
C LEU A 245 2.49 -19.31 -18.63
N ARG A 246 1.94 -20.46 -18.22
CA ARG A 246 0.61 -20.88 -18.65
C ARG A 246 -0.45 -19.88 -18.13
N PRO A 247 -1.44 -19.46 -18.94
CA PRO A 247 -2.46 -18.48 -18.52
C PRO A 247 -3.20 -18.86 -17.23
N ALA A 248 -3.36 -20.17 -16.98
CA ALA A 248 -3.96 -20.68 -15.76
C ALA A 248 -3.15 -20.30 -14.51
N LEU A 249 -1.83 -20.16 -14.60
CA LEU A 249 -0.92 -19.84 -13.50
C LEU A 249 -0.62 -18.33 -13.38
N SER A 250 -1.04 -17.52 -14.37
CA SER A 250 -0.86 -16.07 -14.32
C SER A 250 -1.63 -15.47 -13.14
N GLN A 251 -1.00 -14.55 -12.44
CA GLN A 251 -1.63 -13.78 -11.35
C GLN A 251 -2.41 -12.57 -11.90
N VAL A 252 -2.07 -12.10 -13.09
CA VAL A 252 -2.74 -10.96 -13.73
C VAL A 252 -4.22 -11.29 -13.98
N GLY A 253 -5.11 -10.37 -13.60
CA GLY A 253 -6.57 -10.54 -13.66
C GLY A 253 -7.16 -11.36 -12.52
N LYS A 254 -6.37 -11.75 -11.52
CA LYS A 254 -6.83 -12.53 -10.37
C LYS A 254 -6.63 -11.79 -9.05
N SER A 255 -7.26 -12.29 -8.00
CA SER A 255 -7.05 -11.77 -6.65
C SER A 255 -5.65 -12.12 -6.14
N LEU A 256 -5.05 -11.22 -5.35
CA LEU A 256 -3.71 -11.39 -4.74
C LEU A 256 -3.55 -12.72 -3.98
N ASN A 257 -4.60 -13.19 -3.32
CA ASN A 257 -4.59 -14.39 -2.48
C ASN A 257 -5.35 -15.56 -3.14
N SER A 258 -5.33 -15.65 -4.47
CA SER A 258 -5.95 -16.77 -5.17
C SER A 258 -5.29 -18.09 -4.81
N ILE A 259 -6.07 -19.05 -4.35
CA ILE A 259 -5.61 -20.41 -4.05
C ILE A 259 -5.64 -21.22 -5.36
N TRP A 260 -4.54 -21.90 -5.63
CA TRP A 260 -4.37 -22.74 -6.81
C TRP A 260 -4.43 -24.20 -6.42
N GLY A 261 -5.11 -25.00 -7.22
CA GLY A 261 -5.20 -26.44 -7.03
C GLY A 261 -5.53 -27.17 -8.33
N TYR A 262 -5.26 -28.44 -8.37
CA TYR A 262 -5.76 -29.31 -9.44
C TYR A 262 -7.22 -29.68 -9.15
N VAL A 263 -8.05 -29.63 -10.17
CA VAL A 263 -9.38 -30.23 -10.11
C VAL A 263 -9.20 -31.72 -10.39
N ALA A 264 -9.62 -32.55 -9.45
CA ALA A 264 -9.59 -34.02 -9.57
C ALA A 264 -10.66 -34.50 -10.54
#